data_3aae9732bc4832e7212b5e8debaa39d3
#
_entry.id   3aae9732bc4832e7212b5e8debaa39d3
#
_cell.length_a   1.000
_cell.length_b   1.000
_cell.length_c   1.000
_cell.angle_alpha   90.00
_cell.angle_beta   90.00
_cell.angle_gamma   90.00
#
_symmetry.space_group_name_H-M   'P 1'
#
loop_
_entity.id
_entity.type
_entity.pdbx_description
1 polymer ?
#
loop_
_entity_poly.entity_id
_entity_poly.type
_entity_poly.pdbx_seq_one_letter_code
_entity_poly.pdbx_strand_id
1 'polypeptide(L)'
;MDKAIEVSQAQVNSFRLGRHCLSRRANMPDPAYIASRICGAQAQVMSAAEMSIGTRVEGMTASHVKHALLKERRLIKTWAMRGALHLLAAEDLPLYISALGHHLKQNVVSWLGRRGLEHRASDKISKAILDALEAGPLTRKELAGQVCRVLGENAAKWIEHSWGGVAKCLALEGHVCFGPSLGNETTYVRVDKWLRDSPQNNNPDRIPQDEASMEEQSHSDNTSAV
;
A
#
# COMPACT_ATOMS: atom_id res chain seq x y z
N MET A 1 24.03 21.35 28.49
CA MET A 1 22.58 21.08 28.63
C MET A 1 21.88 21.77 27.49
N ASP A 2 21.43 21.04 26.54
CA ASP A 2 20.64 21.59 25.41
C ASP A 2 19.36 22.20 25.95
N LYS A 3 19.13 23.46 25.65
CA LYS A 3 17.93 24.18 26.08
C LYS A 3 16.74 23.63 25.34
N ALA A 4 15.75 23.07 26.04
CA ALA A 4 14.52 22.57 25.41
C ALA A 4 13.86 23.70 24.61
N ILE A 5 13.44 23.39 23.38
CA ILE A 5 12.71 24.33 22.53
C ILE A 5 11.22 24.21 22.88
N GLU A 6 10.64 25.29 23.37
CA GLU A 6 9.22 25.40 23.62
C GLU A 6 8.48 25.70 22.29
N VAL A 7 7.48 24.92 21.99
CA VAL A 7 6.62 25.12 20.81
C VAL A 7 5.16 25.22 21.21
N SER A 8 4.45 26.19 20.67
CA SER A 8 3.02 26.35 20.90
C SER A 8 2.20 25.34 20.09
N GLN A 9 0.97 25.04 20.56
CA GLN A 9 0.04 24.19 19.81
C GLN A 9 -0.25 24.73 18.41
N ALA A 10 -0.27 26.04 18.23
CA ALA A 10 -0.47 26.66 16.90
C ALA A 10 0.70 26.36 15.97
N GLN A 11 1.94 26.42 16.45
CA GLN A 11 3.12 26.06 15.66
C GLN A 11 3.12 24.56 15.28
N VAL A 12 2.74 23.67 16.22
CA VAL A 12 2.59 22.23 15.92
C VAL A 12 1.54 21.99 14.85
N ASN A 13 0.39 22.65 14.95
CA ASN A 13 -0.67 22.51 13.97
C ASN A 13 -0.26 23.06 12.60
N SER A 14 0.37 24.24 12.55
CA SER A 14 0.87 24.82 11.30
C SER A 14 1.89 23.90 10.62
N PHE A 15 2.85 23.37 11.38
CA PHE A 15 3.82 22.41 10.88
C PHE A 15 3.14 21.15 10.28
N ARG A 16 2.19 20.56 11.02
CA ARG A 16 1.45 19.37 10.55
C ARG A 16 0.66 19.66 9.27
N LEU A 17 -0.06 20.76 9.21
CA LEU A 17 -0.82 21.14 8.02
C LEU A 17 0.11 21.37 6.83
N GLY A 18 1.27 22.01 7.03
CA GLY A 18 2.28 22.19 5.99
C GLY A 18 2.83 20.86 5.48
N ARG A 19 3.25 19.98 6.42
CA ARG A 19 3.77 18.63 6.06
C ARG A 19 2.77 17.78 5.30
N HIS A 20 1.47 17.94 5.58
CA HIS A 20 0.39 17.22 4.92
C HIS A 20 -0.17 17.92 3.68
N CYS A 21 0.48 18.96 3.17
CA CYS A 21 0.05 19.73 2.00
C CYS A 21 -1.39 20.26 2.12
N LEU A 22 -1.82 20.66 3.33
CA LEU A 22 -3.15 21.19 3.62
C LEU A 22 -3.17 22.72 3.76
N SER A 23 -2.09 23.34 4.25
CA SER A 23 -1.96 24.80 4.26
C SER A 23 -1.55 25.36 2.90
N ARG A 24 -0.80 24.61 2.12
CA ARG A 24 -0.47 24.90 0.73
C ARG A 24 -0.49 23.58 -0.06
N ARG A 25 -1.31 23.52 -1.10
CA ARG A 25 -1.39 22.36 -1.98
C ARG A 25 -0.09 22.17 -2.75
N ALA A 26 0.24 20.92 -3.05
CA ALA A 26 1.37 20.60 -3.91
C ALA A 26 1.04 20.96 -5.36
N ASN A 27 2.03 21.53 -6.07
CA ASN A 27 1.88 21.89 -7.49
C ASN A 27 2.19 20.70 -8.42
N MET A 28 2.78 19.62 -7.89
CA MET A 28 3.07 18.41 -8.67
C MET A 28 1.88 17.46 -8.63
N PRO A 29 1.27 17.11 -9.79
CA PRO A 29 0.12 16.20 -9.83
C PRO A 29 0.53 14.73 -9.69
N ASP A 30 1.28 14.41 -8.65
CA ASP A 30 1.74 13.05 -8.36
C ASP A 30 1.00 12.44 -7.15
N PRO A 31 0.03 11.55 -7.37
CA PRO A 31 -0.70 10.90 -6.29
C PRO A 31 0.19 10.03 -5.39
N ALA A 32 1.26 9.41 -5.93
CA ALA A 32 2.15 8.56 -5.17
C ALA A 32 3.00 9.38 -4.20
N TYR A 33 3.51 10.54 -4.64
CA TYR A 33 4.22 11.48 -3.77
C TYR A 33 3.35 11.90 -2.58
N ILE A 34 2.07 12.21 -2.81
CA ILE A 34 1.17 12.57 -1.71
C ILE A 34 0.92 11.39 -0.78
N ALA A 35 0.69 10.19 -1.34
CA ALA A 35 0.49 8.99 -0.53
C ALA A 35 1.71 8.71 0.38
N SER A 36 2.93 8.87 -0.13
CA SER A 36 4.16 8.77 0.65
C SER A 36 4.22 9.84 1.75
N ARG A 37 3.99 11.11 1.40
CA ARG A 37 4.04 12.25 2.32
C ARG A 37 3.09 12.13 3.52
N ILE A 38 1.92 11.53 3.34
CA ILE A 38 0.91 11.35 4.39
C ILE A 38 0.92 9.96 5.03
N CYS A 39 1.93 9.15 4.72
CA CYS A 39 2.04 7.77 5.17
C CYS A 39 0.84 6.89 4.74
N GLY A 40 0.39 7.05 3.51
CA GLY A 40 -0.73 6.32 2.93
C GLY A 40 -2.09 6.97 3.18
N ALA A 41 -2.98 6.83 2.20
CA ALA A 41 -4.37 7.25 2.30
C ALA A 41 -5.26 6.05 2.63
N GLN A 42 -6.04 6.11 3.72
CA GLN A 42 -6.96 5.04 4.07
C GLN A 42 -7.97 4.82 2.94
N ALA A 43 -8.07 3.58 2.43
CA ALA A 43 -8.79 3.21 1.22
C ALA A 43 -9.87 2.15 1.46
N GLN A 44 -10.47 2.14 2.64
CA GLN A 44 -11.64 1.30 2.93
C GLN A 44 -12.79 1.70 1.98
N VAL A 45 -12.93 2.97 1.72
CA VAL A 45 -13.77 3.56 0.68
C VAL A 45 -12.86 4.30 -0.30
N MET A 46 -12.84 3.88 -1.58
CA MET A 46 -11.91 4.44 -2.57
C MET A 46 -12.11 5.94 -2.79
N SER A 47 -13.35 6.42 -2.88
CA SER A 47 -13.63 7.84 -3.06
C SER A 47 -13.09 8.71 -1.92
N ALA A 48 -13.06 8.18 -0.69
CA ALA A 48 -12.45 8.88 0.45
C ALA A 48 -10.92 8.98 0.31
N ALA A 49 -10.26 7.92 -0.18
CA ALA A 49 -8.83 7.96 -0.46
C ALA A 49 -8.50 8.90 -1.62
N GLU A 50 -9.28 8.86 -2.70
CA GLU A 50 -9.16 9.76 -3.86
C GLU A 50 -9.33 11.22 -3.41
N MET A 51 -10.32 11.52 -2.59
CA MET A 51 -10.54 12.85 -2.02
C MET A 51 -9.37 13.26 -1.09
N SER A 52 -8.91 12.34 -0.24
CA SER A 52 -7.79 12.61 0.66
C SER A 52 -6.53 13.02 -0.11
N ILE A 53 -6.22 12.37 -1.22
CA ILE A 53 -5.10 12.74 -2.09
C ILE A 53 -5.42 14.04 -2.85
N GLY A 54 -6.61 14.13 -3.45
CA GLY A 54 -7.02 15.24 -4.31
C GLY A 54 -7.05 16.60 -3.61
N THR A 55 -7.44 16.65 -2.32
CA THR A 55 -7.46 17.91 -1.55
C THR A 55 -6.07 18.51 -1.31
N ARG A 56 -5.00 17.75 -1.53
CA ARG A 56 -3.61 18.12 -1.27
C ARG A 56 -2.83 18.57 -2.51
N VAL A 57 -3.44 18.45 -3.69
CA VAL A 57 -2.79 18.76 -4.98
C VAL A 57 -3.70 19.65 -5.82
N GLU A 58 -3.13 20.64 -6.47
CA GLU A 58 -3.88 21.47 -7.41
C GLU A 58 -4.24 20.68 -8.67
N GLY A 59 -5.50 20.79 -9.13
CA GLY A 59 -5.98 20.13 -10.34
C GLY A 59 -6.07 18.59 -10.28
N MET A 60 -5.81 17.96 -9.13
CA MET A 60 -5.93 16.52 -8.96
C MET A 60 -7.38 16.06 -9.05
N THR A 61 -7.61 15.00 -9.81
CA THR A 61 -8.92 14.34 -9.96
C THR A 61 -8.85 12.87 -9.55
N ALA A 62 -10.00 12.26 -9.31
CA ALA A 62 -10.08 10.81 -9.07
C ALA A 62 -9.48 9.98 -10.22
N SER A 63 -9.55 10.48 -11.46
CA SER A 63 -8.97 9.82 -12.64
C SER A 63 -7.45 9.74 -12.55
N HIS A 64 -6.77 10.77 -12.05
CA HIS A 64 -5.32 10.76 -11.83
C HIS A 64 -4.92 9.68 -10.80
N VAL A 65 -5.65 9.58 -9.69
CA VAL A 65 -5.40 8.55 -8.67
C VAL A 65 -5.63 7.14 -9.24
N LYS A 66 -6.71 6.94 -10.00
CA LYS A 66 -6.99 5.66 -10.67
C LYS A 66 -5.93 5.31 -11.70
N HIS A 67 -5.45 6.28 -12.47
CA HIS A 67 -4.39 6.08 -13.45
C HIS A 67 -3.10 5.65 -12.77
N ALA A 68 -2.68 6.36 -11.70
CA ALA A 68 -1.50 6.00 -10.91
C ALA A 68 -1.62 4.61 -10.26
N LEU A 69 -2.84 4.19 -9.84
CA LEU A 69 -3.07 2.88 -9.25
C LEU A 69 -3.07 1.75 -10.28
N LEU A 70 -3.78 1.92 -11.41
CA LEU A 70 -4.12 0.80 -12.31
C LEU A 70 -3.27 0.76 -13.58
N LYS A 71 -2.73 1.89 -14.03
CA LYS A 71 -1.94 1.99 -15.26
C LYS A 71 -0.46 2.15 -14.96
N GLU A 72 -0.10 3.19 -14.24
CA GLU A 72 1.30 3.44 -13.87
C GLU A 72 1.79 2.49 -12.77
N ARG A 73 0.88 2.01 -11.90
CA ARG A 73 1.17 1.16 -10.75
C ARG A 73 2.15 1.80 -9.75
N ARG A 74 2.13 3.13 -9.69
CA ARG A 74 2.87 3.94 -8.72
C ARG A 74 2.19 3.97 -7.35
N LEU A 75 0.88 3.69 -7.33
CA LEU A 75 0.12 3.41 -6.12
C LEU A 75 -0.16 1.92 -6.01
N ILE A 76 -0.24 1.44 -4.79
CA ILE A 76 -0.68 0.08 -4.47
C ILE A 76 -1.77 0.13 -3.40
N LYS A 77 -2.81 -0.68 -3.57
CA LYS A 77 -3.85 -0.85 -2.56
C LYS A 77 -3.61 -2.14 -1.80
N THR A 78 -3.40 -2.03 -0.49
CA THR A 78 -3.12 -3.20 0.38
C THR A 78 -3.54 -2.92 1.82
N TRP A 79 -3.45 -3.94 2.68
CA TRP A 79 -3.58 -3.77 4.12
C TRP A 79 -2.27 -3.22 4.71
N ALA A 80 -2.38 -2.16 5.50
CA ALA A 80 -1.26 -1.53 6.17
C ALA A 80 -1.65 -1.09 7.61
N MET A 81 -1.46 0.17 7.96
CA MET A 81 -1.63 0.70 9.31
C MET A 81 -2.94 0.20 9.96
N ARG A 82 -2.82 -0.32 11.18
CA ARG A 82 -3.93 -0.88 11.97
C ARG A 82 -4.70 -2.01 11.26
N GLY A 83 -4.10 -2.64 10.25
CA GLY A 83 -4.72 -3.70 9.45
C GLY A 83 -5.90 -3.22 8.58
N ALA A 84 -6.01 -1.92 8.31
CA ALA A 84 -6.97 -1.32 7.39
C ALA A 84 -6.41 -1.22 5.97
N LEU A 85 -7.30 -1.05 4.98
CA LEU A 85 -6.91 -0.85 3.59
C LEU A 85 -6.36 0.56 3.37
N HIS A 86 -5.25 0.66 2.65
CA HIS A 86 -4.61 1.91 2.30
C HIS A 86 -4.19 1.93 0.83
N LEU A 87 -4.15 3.12 0.24
CA LEU A 87 -3.32 3.43 -0.91
C LEU A 87 -1.97 3.88 -0.40
N LEU A 88 -0.93 3.18 -0.81
CA LEU A 88 0.48 3.50 -0.53
C LEU A 88 1.18 3.86 -1.83
N ALA A 89 2.25 4.64 -1.76
CA ALA A 89 3.22 4.66 -2.85
C ALA A 89 3.81 3.25 -3.01
N ALA A 90 3.89 2.76 -4.23
CA ALA A 90 4.36 1.39 -4.48
C ALA A 90 5.81 1.19 -4.04
N GLU A 91 6.64 2.22 -4.15
CA GLU A 91 8.03 2.24 -3.70
C GLU A 91 8.19 2.12 -2.18
N ASP A 92 7.21 2.60 -1.42
CA ASP A 92 7.21 2.52 0.05
C ASP A 92 6.75 1.14 0.57
N LEU A 93 6.21 0.26 -0.28
CA LEU A 93 5.67 -1.03 0.15
C LEU A 93 6.66 -1.85 0.99
N PRO A 94 7.94 -2.00 0.61
CA PRO A 94 8.92 -2.76 1.40
C PRO A 94 9.09 -2.19 2.82
N LEU A 95 9.05 -0.86 2.97
CA LEU A 95 9.12 -0.20 4.27
C LEU A 95 7.94 -0.58 5.17
N TYR A 96 6.71 -0.55 4.62
CA TYR A 96 5.51 -0.92 5.39
C TYR A 96 5.49 -2.41 5.76
N ILE A 97 5.95 -3.28 4.86
CA ILE A 97 6.06 -4.72 5.15
C ILE A 97 7.07 -4.96 6.27
N SER A 98 8.24 -4.36 6.20
CA SER A 98 9.29 -4.49 7.23
C SER A 98 8.83 -3.95 8.58
N ALA A 99 8.20 -2.77 8.59
CA ALA A 99 7.84 -2.10 9.84
C ALA A 99 6.60 -2.69 10.51
N LEU A 100 5.60 -3.14 9.76
CA LEU A 100 4.27 -3.47 10.27
C LEU A 100 3.84 -4.91 9.97
N GLY A 101 4.36 -5.50 8.89
CA GLY A 101 3.85 -6.75 8.32
C GLY A 101 3.86 -7.89 9.32
N HIS A 102 4.99 -8.11 9.99
CA HIS A 102 5.13 -9.19 10.96
C HIS A 102 4.11 -9.10 12.11
N HIS A 103 4.05 -7.95 12.78
CA HIS A 103 3.14 -7.75 13.90
C HIS A 103 1.66 -7.89 13.50
N LEU A 104 1.27 -7.26 12.40
CA LEU A 104 -0.10 -7.34 11.91
C LEU A 104 -0.48 -8.75 11.46
N LYS A 105 0.46 -9.47 10.80
CA LYS A 105 0.26 -10.86 10.41
C LYS A 105 0.03 -11.76 11.63
N GLN A 106 0.83 -11.62 12.70
CA GLN A 106 0.65 -12.39 13.93
C GLN A 106 -0.77 -12.23 14.50
N ASN A 107 -1.34 -11.02 14.49
CA ASN A 107 -2.71 -10.77 14.92
C ASN A 107 -3.73 -11.52 14.06
N VAL A 108 -3.53 -11.55 12.74
CA VAL A 108 -4.40 -12.28 11.81
C VAL A 108 -4.27 -13.78 12.02
N VAL A 109 -3.06 -14.32 12.12
CA VAL A 109 -2.80 -15.75 12.35
C VAL A 109 -3.43 -16.20 13.67
N SER A 110 -3.25 -15.45 14.76
CA SER A 110 -3.89 -15.73 16.05
C SER A 110 -5.41 -15.73 15.95
N TRP A 111 -5.99 -14.81 15.19
CA TRP A 111 -7.43 -14.75 14.95
C TRP A 111 -7.92 -15.96 14.13
N LEU A 112 -7.20 -16.36 13.08
CA LEU A 112 -7.50 -17.55 12.27
C LEU A 112 -7.40 -18.84 13.12
N GLY A 113 -6.34 -18.96 13.93
CA GLY A 113 -6.13 -20.11 14.84
C GLY A 113 -7.27 -20.28 15.85
N ARG A 114 -7.72 -19.18 16.47
CA ARG A 114 -8.89 -19.23 17.38
C ARG A 114 -10.19 -19.69 16.69
N ARG A 115 -10.26 -19.64 15.36
CA ARG A 115 -11.36 -20.14 14.55
C ARG A 115 -11.14 -21.53 13.98
N GLY A 116 -10.03 -22.19 14.35
CA GLY A 116 -9.74 -23.56 13.99
C GLY A 116 -8.91 -23.72 12.69
N LEU A 117 -8.26 -22.66 12.19
CA LEU A 117 -7.30 -22.83 11.10
C LEU A 117 -5.93 -23.20 11.66
N GLU A 118 -5.50 -24.42 11.39
CA GLU A 118 -4.16 -24.89 11.73
C GLU A 118 -3.08 -24.23 10.85
N HIS A 119 -1.88 -24.06 11.39
CA HIS A 119 -0.76 -23.42 10.68
C HIS A 119 -0.45 -24.13 9.36
N ARG A 120 -0.31 -25.46 9.37
CA ARG A 120 -0.03 -26.25 8.16
C ARG A 120 -1.13 -26.11 7.09
N ALA A 121 -2.38 -25.97 7.50
CA ALA A 121 -3.48 -25.72 6.57
C ALA A 121 -3.39 -24.32 5.99
N SER A 122 -3.06 -23.31 6.82
CA SER A 122 -2.82 -21.94 6.37
C SER A 122 -1.72 -21.87 5.30
N ASP A 123 -0.60 -22.59 5.50
CA ASP A 123 0.51 -22.59 4.53
C ASP A 123 0.11 -23.23 3.19
N LYS A 124 -0.66 -24.33 3.22
CA LYS A 124 -1.19 -24.95 2.00
C LYS A 124 -2.14 -24.02 1.26
N ILE A 125 -3.01 -23.30 1.98
CA ILE A 125 -3.95 -22.33 1.39
C ILE A 125 -3.16 -21.15 0.81
N SER A 126 -2.16 -20.65 1.52
CA SER A 126 -1.28 -19.57 1.05
C SER A 126 -0.61 -19.93 -0.28
N LYS A 127 -0.04 -21.15 -0.36
CA LYS A 127 0.56 -21.65 -1.60
C LYS A 127 -0.47 -21.72 -2.72
N ALA A 128 -1.63 -22.31 -2.48
CA ALA A 128 -2.68 -22.44 -3.47
C ALA A 128 -3.22 -21.08 -3.97
N ILE A 129 -3.28 -20.06 -3.09
CA ILE A 129 -3.61 -18.68 -3.47
C ILE A 129 -2.57 -18.12 -4.44
N LEU A 130 -1.27 -18.25 -4.13
CA LEU A 130 -0.20 -17.73 -4.97
C LEU A 130 -0.15 -18.46 -6.33
N ASP A 131 -0.33 -19.78 -6.33
CA ASP A 131 -0.39 -20.58 -7.55
C ASP A 131 -1.61 -20.17 -8.42
N ALA A 132 -2.78 -19.94 -7.81
CA ALA A 132 -3.97 -19.50 -8.53
C ALA A 132 -3.82 -18.11 -9.15
N LEU A 133 -3.16 -17.19 -8.47
CA LEU A 133 -2.91 -15.83 -8.95
C LEU A 133 -1.76 -15.74 -9.97
N GLU A 134 -1.13 -16.87 -10.33
CA GLU A 134 -0.05 -16.93 -11.32
C GLU A 134 -0.55 -16.49 -12.71
N ALA A 135 -1.78 -16.85 -13.06
CA ALA A 135 -2.38 -16.55 -14.36
C ALA A 135 -2.94 -15.11 -14.48
N GLY A 136 -3.10 -14.38 -13.37
CA GLY A 136 -3.61 -13.01 -13.36
C GLY A 136 -4.56 -12.67 -12.22
N PRO A 137 -5.25 -11.54 -12.33
CA PRO A 137 -6.19 -11.08 -11.32
C PRO A 137 -7.38 -12.03 -11.14
N LEU A 138 -7.75 -12.32 -9.90
CA LEU A 138 -8.94 -13.10 -9.55
C LEU A 138 -9.78 -12.34 -8.51
N THR A 139 -11.09 -12.36 -8.68
CA THR A 139 -12.02 -11.95 -7.63
C THR A 139 -11.92 -12.89 -6.42
N ARG A 140 -12.44 -12.47 -5.28
CA ARG A 140 -12.47 -13.33 -4.09
C ARG A 140 -13.18 -14.66 -4.36
N LYS A 141 -14.30 -14.62 -5.09
CA LYS A 141 -15.10 -15.80 -5.43
C LYS A 141 -14.33 -16.75 -6.36
N GLU A 142 -13.72 -16.22 -7.40
CA GLU A 142 -12.90 -17.01 -8.33
C GLU A 142 -11.70 -17.64 -7.61
N LEU A 143 -11.01 -16.88 -6.76
CA LEU A 143 -9.88 -17.36 -5.98
C LEU A 143 -10.30 -18.47 -5.01
N ALA A 144 -11.43 -18.30 -4.31
CA ALA A 144 -11.99 -19.35 -3.45
C ALA A 144 -12.34 -20.59 -4.25
N GLY A 145 -12.92 -20.45 -5.44
CA GLY A 145 -13.23 -21.57 -6.34
C GLY A 145 -11.98 -22.30 -6.85
N GLN A 146 -10.90 -21.58 -7.14
CA GLN A 146 -9.61 -22.20 -7.50
C GLN A 146 -9.02 -23.00 -6.34
N VAL A 147 -8.99 -22.42 -5.14
CA VAL A 147 -8.47 -23.11 -3.95
C VAL A 147 -9.36 -24.28 -3.54
N CYS A 148 -10.69 -24.15 -3.71
CA CYS A 148 -11.63 -25.26 -3.50
C CYS A 148 -11.31 -26.47 -4.35
N ARG A 149 -10.99 -26.28 -5.63
CA ARG A 149 -10.64 -27.38 -6.56
C ARG A 149 -9.40 -28.15 -6.13
N VAL A 150 -8.44 -27.47 -5.49
CA VAL A 150 -7.15 -28.06 -5.07
C VAL A 150 -7.21 -28.65 -3.67
N LEU A 151 -7.87 -27.96 -2.72
CA LEU A 151 -7.82 -28.24 -1.29
C LEU A 151 -9.19 -28.56 -0.66
N GLY A 152 -10.27 -28.47 -1.44
CA GLY A 152 -11.64 -28.72 -0.98
C GLY A 152 -12.32 -27.51 -0.31
N GLU A 153 -13.62 -27.63 -0.04
CA GLU A 153 -14.49 -26.57 0.47
C GLU A 153 -14.02 -25.98 1.81
N ASN A 154 -13.46 -26.84 2.67
CA ASN A 154 -12.94 -26.40 3.96
C ASN A 154 -11.79 -25.38 3.86
N ALA A 155 -11.04 -25.37 2.75
CA ALA A 155 -10.01 -24.39 2.49
C ALA A 155 -10.61 -23.09 1.90
N ALA A 156 -11.58 -23.19 1.01
CA ALA A 156 -12.22 -22.07 0.32
C ALA A 156 -12.85 -21.06 1.30
N LYS A 157 -13.51 -21.53 2.36
CA LYS A 157 -14.13 -20.66 3.38
C LYS A 157 -13.17 -19.66 4.03
N TRP A 158 -11.86 -19.97 4.07
CA TRP A 158 -10.85 -19.10 4.64
C TRP A 158 -10.44 -17.94 3.71
N ILE A 159 -10.88 -17.98 2.45
CA ILE A 159 -10.70 -16.92 1.45
C ILE A 159 -11.96 -16.06 1.37
N GLU A 160 -13.14 -16.67 1.46
CA GLU A 160 -14.43 -15.97 1.36
C GLU A 160 -14.69 -15.02 2.53
N HIS A 161 -13.96 -15.18 3.63
CA HIS A 161 -14.16 -14.36 4.82
C HIS A 161 -13.94 -12.88 4.52
N SER A 162 -14.91 -12.04 4.91
CA SER A 162 -14.98 -10.60 4.60
C SER A 162 -13.74 -9.80 5.06
N TRP A 163 -13.05 -10.25 6.09
CA TRP A 163 -11.83 -9.63 6.64
C TRP A 163 -10.54 -10.03 5.92
N GLY A 164 -10.63 -10.76 4.79
CA GLY A 164 -9.50 -11.13 3.96
C GLY A 164 -8.86 -12.48 4.27
N GLY A 165 -9.15 -13.10 5.42
CA GLY A 165 -8.66 -14.43 5.76
C GLY A 165 -7.15 -14.62 5.52
N VAL A 166 -6.77 -15.74 4.88
CA VAL A 166 -5.38 -16.07 4.57
C VAL A 166 -4.78 -15.11 3.52
N ALA A 167 -5.58 -14.56 2.60
CA ALA A 167 -5.09 -13.59 1.61
C ALA A 167 -4.55 -12.31 2.29
N LYS A 168 -5.09 -11.93 3.46
CA LYS A 168 -4.58 -10.80 4.24
C LYS A 168 -3.18 -11.09 4.82
N CYS A 169 -2.91 -12.33 5.24
CA CYS A 169 -1.57 -12.71 5.68
C CYS A 169 -0.56 -12.51 4.55
N LEU A 170 -0.88 -13.00 3.35
CA LEU A 170 -0.04 -12.83 2.16
C LEU A 170 0.16 -11.37 1.76
N ALA A 171 -0.86 -10.53 1.94
CA ALA A 171 -0.73 -9.09 1.68
C ALA A 171 0.19 -8.39 2.69
N LEU A 172 0.12 -8.79 3.97
CA LEU A 172 1.01 -8.28 5.02
C LEU A 172 2.46 -8.78 4.90
N GLU A 173 2.69 -9.81 4.09
CA GLU A 173 4.01 -10.28 3.68
C GLU A 173 4.49 -9.69 2.34
N GLY A 174 3.66 -8.87 1.69
CA GLY A 174 4.01 -8.24 0.42
C GLY A 174 3.87 -9.15 -0.81
N HIS A 175 3.20 -10.30 -0.69
CA HIS A 175 3.02 -11.24 -1.80
C HIS A 175 1.78 -10.94 -2.64
N VAL A 176 0.73 -10.39 -2.02
CA VAL A 176 -0.58 -10.12 -2.64
C VAL A 176 -1.01 -8.69 -2.38
N CYS A 177 -1.65 -8.08 -3.35
CA CYS A 177 -2.33 -6.79 -3.19
C CYS A 177 -3.66 -6.79 -3.96
N PHE A 178 -4.36 -5.66 -3.93
CA PHE A 178 -5.60 -5.50 -4.70
C PHE A 178 -5.29 -5.04 -6.11
N GLY A 179 -5.87 -5.74 -7.09
CA GLY A 179 -5.82 -5.42 -8.51
C GLY A 179 -7.01 -4.59 -9.00
N PRO A 180 -7.21 -4.52 -10.33
CA PRO A 180 -8.35 -3.83 -10.93
C PRO A 180 -9.66 -4.50 -10.55
N SER A 181 -10.70 -3.70 -10.29
CA SER A 181 -12.04 -4.25 -10.04
C SER A 181 -12.65 -4.83 -11.32
N LEU A 182 -13.32 -5.96 -11.20
CA LEU A 182 -14.17 -6.54 -12.24
C LEU A 182 -15.63 -6.24 -11.89
N GLY A 183 -16.23 -5.27 -12.58
CA GLY A 183 -17.50 -4.69 -12.16
C GLY A 183 -17.40 -4.07 -10.75
N ASN A 184 -18.21 -4.57 -9.83
CA ASN A 184 -18.19 -4.12 -8.42
C ASN A 184 -17.29 -5.00 -7.52
N GLU A 185 -16.69 -6.06 -8.05
CA GLU A 185 -15.85 -6.97 -7.28
C GLU A 185 -14.38 -6.58 -7.35
N THR A 186 -13.74 -6.52 -6.20
CA THR A 186 -12.29 -6.28 -6.10
C THR A 186 -11.54 -7.57 -6.41
N THR A 187 -10.43 -7.47 -7.15
CA THR A 187 -9.55 -8.59 -7.42
C THR A 187 -8.31 -8.59 -6.53
N TYR A 188 -7.69 -9.75 -6.40
CA TYR A 188 -6.35 -9.95 -5.86
C TYR A 188 -5.37 -10.19 -7.00
N VAL A 189 -4.13 -9.71 -6.81
CA VAL A 189 -3.01 -9.92 -7.73
C VAL A 189 -1.74 -10.22 -6.93
N ARG A 190 -0.78 -10.89 -7.56
CA ARG A 190 0.56 -11.04 -7.02
C ARG A 190 1.32 -9.73 -7.17
N VAL A 191 1.96 -9.27 -6.08
CA VAL A 191 2.72 -8.01 -6.05
C VAL A 191 3.91 -8.06 -7.02
N ASP A 192 4.67 -9.16 -7.03
CA ASP A 192 5.84 -9.33 -7.88
C ASP A 192 5.53 -9.21 -9.38
N LYS A 193 4.36 -9.71 -9.81
CA LYS A 193 3.90 -9.56 -11.19
C LYS A 193 3.29 -8.17 -11.43
N TRP A 194 2.47 -7.72 -10.49
CA TRP A 194 1.78 -6.44 -10.61
C TRP A 194 2.74 -5.27 -10.74
N LEU A 195 3.83 -5.25 -9.96
CA LEU A 195 4.81 -4.16 -10.01
C LEU A 195 5.87 -4.35 -11.09
N ARG A 196 6.21 -5.60 -11.47
CA ARG A 196 7.18 -5.87 -12.56
C ARG A 196 6.71 -5.28 -13.89
N ASP A 197 5.44 -5.48 -14.22
CA ASP A 197 4.83 -4.99 -15.45
C ASP A 197 4.46 -3.49 -15.39
N SER A 198 4.96 -2.77 -14.39
CA SER A 198 4.80 -1.31 -14.31
C SER A 198 5.64 -0.64 -15.38
N PRO A 199 5.09 0.36 -16.11
CA PRO A 199 5.85 1.14 -17.09
C PRO A 199 7.12 1.77 -16.53
N GLN A 200 7.17 1.99 -15.22
CA GLN A 200 8.33 2.58 -14.53
C GLN A 200 9.51 1.62 -14.38
N ASN A 201 9.26 0.31 -14.24
CA ASN A 201 10.35 -0.67 -14.17
C ASN A 201 11.00 -0.92 -15.53
N ASN A 202 10.35 -0.51 -16.62
CA ASN A 202 10.85 -0.62 -18.00
C ASN A 202 11.50 0.69 -18.50
N ASN A 203 11.67 1.71 -17.65
CA ASN A 203 12.36 2.94 -18.03
C ASN A 203 13.86 2.81 -17.70
N PRO A 204 14.76 2.76 -18.74
CA PRO A 204 16.21 2.67 -18.55
C PRO A 204 16.84 3.93 -17.92
N ASP A 205 16.11 5.05 -17.87
CA ASP A 205 16.60 6.34 -17.36
C ASP A 205 16.28 6.59 -15.88
N ARG A 206 15.94 5.56 -15.11
CA ARG A 206 15.69 5.70 -13.67
C ARG A 206 17.00 5.94 -12.93
N ILE A 207 17.26 7.20 -12.55
CA ILE A 207 18.32 7.54 -11.58
C ILE A 207 17.92 6.95 -10.22
N PRO A 208 18.76 6.14 -9.56
CA PRO A 208 18.51 5.67 -8.20
C PRO A 208 18.33 6.88 -7.27
N GLN A 209 17.29 6.88 -6.44
CA GLN A 209 16.97 8.00 -5.55
C GLN A 209 18.01 8.25 -4.45
N ASP A 210 18.97 7.34 -4.27
CA ASP A 210 20.06 7.47 -3.31
C ASP A 210 21.05 8.61 -3.64
N GLU A 211 21.12 9.04 -4.90
CA GLU A 211 22.02 10.13 -5.31
C GLU A 211 21.39 11.53 -5.18
N ALA A 212 20.07 11.66 -5.29
CA ALA A 212 19.38 12.96 -5.16
C ALA A 212 19.40 13.52 -3.74
N SER A 213 19.59 12.68 -2.72
CA SER A 213 19.65 13.10 -1.31
C SER A 213 21.03 13.69 -0.94
N MET A 214 22.07 13.45 -1.72
CA MET A 214 23.42 13.97 -1.47
C MET A 214 23.65 15.36 -2.07
N GLU A 215 22.95 15.75 -3.13
CA GLU A 215 23.11 17.07 -3.74
C GLU A 215 22.40 18.20 -2.98
N GLU A 216 21.28 17.93 -2.29
CA GLU A 216 20.62 18.95 -1.46
C GLU A 216 21.41 19.32 -0.19
N GLN A 217 22.26 18.44 0.33
CA GLN A 217 23.10 18.74 1.49
C GLN A 217 24.36 19.54 1.15
N SER A 218 24.85 19.48 -0.08
CA SER A 218 26.04 20.22 -0.49
C SER A 218 25.77 21.71 -0.82
N HIS A 219 24.50 22.10 -1.03
CA HIS A 219 24.14 23.49 -1.32
C HIS A 219 23.78 24.33 -0.07
N SER A 220 23.55 23.69 1.09
CA SER A 220 23.24 24.41 2.36
C SER A 220 24.48 24.86 3.14
N ASP A 221 25.64 24.28 2.91
CA ASP A 221 26.84 24.59 3.66
C ASP A 221 27.69 25.77 3.10
N ASN A 222 27.28 26.32 1.96
CA ASN A 222 28.06 27.36 1.30
C ASN A 222 27.48 28.79 1.44
N THR A 223 26.45 29.00 2.30
CA THR A 223 25.81 30.33 2.48
C THR A 223 26.00 30.91 3.88
N SER A 224 26.94 30.39 4.69
CA SER A 224 27.21 30.90 6.03
C SER A 224 28.67 31.38 6.23
N ALA A 225 29.27 31.97 5.19
CA ALA A 225 30.57 32.64 5.32
C ALA A 225 30.60 33.89 4.44
N VAL A 226 29.91 34.96 4.88
CA VAL A 226 30.26 36.40 4.69
C VAL A 226 29.58 37.20 5.78
#